data_84d9b02a8d8aeef86907a650f0e5bf05
#
_entry.id   84d9b02a8d8aeef86907a650f0e5bf05
#
_cell.length_a   1.000
_cell.length_b   1.000
_cell.length_c   1.000
_cell.angle_alpha   90.00
_cell.angle_beta   90.00
_cell.angle_gamma   90.00
#
_symmetry.space_group_name_H-M   'P 1'
#
loop_
_entity.id
_entity.type
_entity.pdbx_description
1 polymer ?
#
loop_
_entity_poly.entity_id
_entity_poly.type
_entity_poly.pdbx_seq_one_letter_code
_entity_poly.pdbx_strand_id
1 'polypeptide(L)'
;MKFKALALLLTAPLFAQAKSLNTISSYEDNYALGTYTSDINDEAYEASGSGMDNLQHFEVKFQLSVSVPLYRFNKATAVVGSYTQKSLWQLANSDISSPFRETNYKPQLFIAHQSNMLIFNHLEAGYKHESNGRSSALSRSWDRLYLAAERLDGPLEYGVHLWSVVGDTSENRDIEDYYAPYEIWTKLYSAAGIFNARGFYNWDDSRGGVEVGYTFYFNDLIGIYIQAYHGYGETLIDYDHNQTRIGAGFKLVRW
;
A
#
# COMPACT_ATOMS: atom_id res chain seq x y z
N MET A 1 -20.31 -2.05 -43.92
CA MET A 1 -20.26 -2.64 -42.58
C MET A 1 -20.47 -1.53 -41.55
N LYS A 2 -21.61 -1.53 -40.87
CA LYS A 2 -21.92 -0.51 -39.82
C LYS A 2 -21.41 -1.05 -38.50
N PHE A 3 -20.35 -0.46 -37.96
CA PHE A 3 -19.92 -0.70 -36.58
C PHE A 3 -20.98 -0.17 -35.64
N LYS A 4 -21.73 -1.04 -34.97
CA LYS A 4 -22.53 -0.69 -33.82
C LYS A 4 -21.58 -0.50 -32.65
N ALA A 5 -21.35 0.75 -32.22
CA ALA A 5 -20.71 1.04 -30.96
C ALA A 5 -21.59 0.48 -29.84
N LEU A 6 -21.12 -0.55 -29.18
CA LEU A 6 -21.72 -1.11 -27.98
C LEU A 6 -21.46 -0.11 -26.85
N ALA A 7 -22.43 0.78 -26.59
CA ALA A 7 -22.42 1.60 -25.40
C ALA A 7 -22.65 0.67 -24.20
N LEU A 8 -21.57 0.29 -23.53
CA LEU A 8 -21.63 -0.39 -22.25
C LEU A 8 -22.17 0.62 -21.24
N LEU A 9 -23.46 0.52 -20.92
CA LEU A 9 -24.08 1.24 -19.82
C LEU A 9 -23.38 0.80 -18.53
N LEU A 10 -22.44 1.61 -18.04
CA LEU A 10 -21.82 1.52 -16.74
C LEU A 10 -22.88 1.80 -15.68
N THR A 11 -23.67 0.82 -15.32
CA THR A 11 -24.37 0.84 -14.02
C THR A 11 -23.31 0.46 -12.98
N ALA A 12 -22.52 1.45 -12.57
CA ALA A 12 -21.64 1.28 -11.43
C ALA A 12 -22.52 1.00 -10.22
N PRO A 13 -22.30 -0.09 -9.46
CA PRO A 13 -22.85 -0.17 -8.14
C PRO A 13 -22.28 1.01 -7.35
N LEU A 14 -23.16 1.82 -6.78
CA LEU A 14 -22.83 2.96 -5.92
C LEU A 14 -22.14 2.46 -4.63
N PHE A 15 -20.84 2.20 -4.63
CA PHE A 15 -20.12 1.71 -3.46
C PHE A 15 -18.74 2.33 -3.25
N ALA A 16 -18.56 3.59 -3.62
CA ALA A 16 -17.52 4.39 -3.02
C ALA A 16 -17.98 4.74 -1.59
N GLN A 17 -17.49 4.00 -0.62
CA GLN A 17 -17.74 4.31 0.78
C GLN A 17 -16.67 5.29 1.22
N ALA A 18 -17.02 6.57 1.37
CA ALA A 18 -16.13 7.56 1.98
C ALA A 18 -15.53 6.98 3.27
N LYS A 19 -14.21 7.14 3.48
CA LYS A 19 -13.55 6.71 4.73
C LYS A 19 -14.38 7.20 5.91
N SER A 20 -14.86 6.27 6.73
CA SER A 20 -15.77 6.61 7.82
C SER A 20 -15.00 7.29 8.95
N LEU A 21 -15.39 8.49 9.32
CA LEU A 21 -14.91 9.14 10.54
C LEU A 21 -15.69 8.71 11.80
N ASN A 22 -16.52 7.67 11.71
CA ASN A 22 -17.45 7.27 12.76
C ASN A 22 -17.24 5.84 13.25
N THR A 23 -16.64 4.99 12.45
CA THR A 23 -16.52 3.55 12.70
C THR A 23 -15.12 3.07 12.39
N ILE A 24 -14.75 1.95 12.99
CA ILE A 24 -13.56 1.20 12.58
C ILE A 24 -13.77 0.75 11.13
N SER A 25 -12.75 0.93 10.31
CA SER A 25 -12.79 0.59 8.88
C SER A 25 -11.40 0.24 8.35
N SER A 26 -11.32 -0.30 7.15
CA SER A 26 -10.04 -0.42 6.44
C SER A 26 -9.44 0.98 6.21
N TYR A 27 -8.13 1.10 6.35
CA TYR A 27 -7.39 2.31 5.94
C TYR A 27 -6.77 2.14 4.55
N GLU A 28 -5.95 1.12 4.38
CA GLU A 28 -5.46 0.63 3.10
C GLU A 28 -6.17 -0.70 2.73
N ASP A 29 -5.82 -1.28 1.58
CA ASP A 29 -6.38 -2.55 1.13
C ASP A 29 -5.96 -3.72 2.05
N ASN A 30 -6.88 -4.65 2.30
CA ASN A 30 -6.63 -5.90 3.04
C ASN A 30 -6.63 -7.06 2.06
N TYR A 31 -5.49 -7.76 1.94
CA TYR A 31 -5.33 -8.85 0.96
C TYR A 31 -4.35 -9.92 1.42
N ALA A 32 -4.43 -11.09 0.78
CA ALA A 32 -3.45 -12.17 0.86
C ALA A 32 -3.23 -12.75 -0.53
N LEU A 33 -1.97 -12.80 -0.99
CA LEU A 33 -1.56 -13.19 -2.34
C LEU A 33 -0.44 -14.22 -2.28
N GLY A 34 -0.50 -15.24 -3.13
CA GLY A 34 0.69 -15.96 -3.57
C GLY A 34 1.41 -15.11 -4.60
N THR A 35 2.69 -14.81 -4.39
CA THR A 35 3.47 -13.92 -5.25
C THR A 35 4.74 -14.56 -5.73
N TYR A 36 5.22 -14.12 -6.89
CA TYR A 36 6.51 -14.46 -7.44
C TYR A 36 7.28 -13.18 -7.77
N THR A 37 8.53 -13.10 -7.31
CA THR A 37 9.45 -12.01 -7.68
C THR A 37 10.48 -12.49 -8.70
N SER A 38 10.82 -11.62 -9.66
CA SER A 38 11.86 -11.90 -10.65
C SER A 38 13.25 -11.90 -10.04
N ASP A 39 13.43 -11.11 -8.98
CA ASP A 39 14.69 -10.88 -8.30
C ASP A 39 14.41 -10.69 -6.82
N ILE A 40 15.00 -11.54 -5.99
CA ILE A 40 14.87 -11.47 -4.54
C ILE A 40 16.14 -10.85 -3.96
N ASN A 41 16.00 -9.99 -2.98
CA ASN A 41 17.11 -9.28 -2.34
C ASN A 41 17.86 -10.21 -1.37
N ASP A 42 18.67 -11.13 -1.90
CA ASP A 42 19.48 -12.06 -1.10
C ASP A 42 20.62 -11.33 -0.38
N GLU A 43 21.23 -10.34 -1.03
CA GLU A 43 22.44 -9.64 -0.53
C GLU A 43 22.21 -9.02 0.86
N ALA A 44 21.04 -8.44 1.10
CA ALA A 44 20.71 -7.85 2.40
C ALA A 44 20.73 -8.89 3.53
N TYR A 45 20.32 -10.12 3.25
CA TYR A 45 20.23 -11.20 4.23
C TYR A 45 21.55 -11.94 4.42
N GLU A 46 22.29 -12.21 3.34
CA GLU A 46 23.62 -12.82 3.40
C GLU A 46 24.59 -11.95 4.22
N ALA A 47 24.62 -10.66 3.93
CA ALA A 47 25.48 -9.70 4.63
C ALA A 47 25.15 -9.60 6.14
N SER A 48 23.92 -9.90 6.54
CA SER A 48 23.48 -9.81 7.95
C SER A 48 23.87 -11.01 8.81
N GLY A 49 24.24 -12.15 8.22
CA GLY A 49 24.42 -13.40 8.92
C GLY A 49 23.16 -13.92 9.61
N SER A 50 21.99 -13.57 9.11
CA SER A 50 20.69 -13.87 9.74
C SER A 50 20.29 -15.34 9.67
N GLY A 51 21.01 -16.17 8.88
CA GLY A 51 20.64 -17.58 8.59
C GLY A 51 19.45 -17.69 7.63
N MET A 52 19.07 -16.61 6.97
CA MET A 52 18.08 -16.60 5.89
C MET A 52 18.75 -16.73 4.52
N ASP A 53 19.60 -17.74 4.38
CA ASP A 53 20.19 -18.10 3.10
C ASP A 53 19.20 -18.92 2.26
N ASN A 54 19.34 -18.94 0.95
CA ASN A 54 18.45 -19.66 0.04
C ASN A 54 16.99 -19.19 0.04
N LEU A 55 16.76 -17.91 -0.05
CA LEU A 55 15.41 -17.35 -0.21
C LEU A 55 14.77 -17.83 -1.52
N GLN A 56 13.48 -18.15 -1.48
CA GLN A 56 12.72 -18.56 -2.65
C GLN A 56 12.02 -17.37 -3.29
N HIS A 57 11.95 -17.33 -4.62
CA HIS A 57 11.24 -16.31 -5.39
C HIS A 57 9.71 -16.30 -5.14
N PHE A 58 9.16 -17.41 -4.63
CA PHE A 58 7.76 -17.52 -4.24
C PHE A 58 7.57 -17.12 -2.77
N GLU A 59 6.67 -16.16 -2.54
CA GLU A 59 6.31 -15.68 -1.20
C GLU A 59 4.81 -15.49 -1.08
N VAL A 60 4.27 -15.68 0.11
CA VAL A 60 2.94 -15.19 0.44
C VAL A 60 3.06 -13.73 0.90
N LYS A 61 2.45 -12.82 0.15
CA LYS A 61 2.34 -11.40 0.50
C LYS A 61 0.97 -11.13 1.08
N PHE A 62 0.90 -10.55 2.27
CA PHE A 62 -0.38 -10.09 2.80
C PHE A 62 -0.28 -8.70 3.43
N GLN A 63 -1.41 -8.01 3.44
CA GLN A 63 -1.56 -6.72 4.07
C GLN A 63 -2.82 -6.70 4.90
N LEU A 64 -2.70 -6.21 6.15
CA LEU A 64 -3.79 -5.95 7.07
C LEU A 64 -3.76 -4.47 7.42
N SER A 65 -4.89 -3.79 7.30
CA SER A 65 -4.96 -2.36 7.53
C SER A 65 -6.28 -1.95 8.17
N VAL A 66 -6.20 -1.15 9.21
CA VAL A 66 -7.34 -0.68 9.99
C VAL A 66 -7.17 0.79 10.37
N SER A 67 -8.27 1.51 10.44
CA SER A 67 -8.34 2.86 11.03
C SER A 67 -9.41 2.93 12.11
N VAL A 68 -9.12 3.72 13.13
CA VAL A 68 -9.98 3.92 14.31
C VAL A 68 -10.12 5.40 14.58
N PRO A 69 -11.32 5.98 14.51
CA PRO A 69 -11.57 7.35 14.98
C PRO A 69 -11.35 7.42 16.50
N LEU A 70 -10.39 8.24 16.93
CA LEU A 70 -10.03 8.38 18.34
C LEU A 70 -10.76 9.53 19.02
N TYR A 71 -10.92 10.65 18.30
CA TYR A 71 -11.61 11.83 18.80
C TYR A 71 -12.26 12.60 17.67
N ARG A 72 -13.47 13.09 17.87
CA ARG A 72 -14.24 13.89 16.90
C ARG A 72 -14.39 15.32 17.35
N PHE A 73 -13.90 16.25 16.58
CA PHE A 73 -14.14 17.68 16.79
C PHE A 73 -15.55 18.09 16.36
N ASN A 74 -16.00 17.53 15.23
CA ASN A 74 -17.33 17.78 14.64
C ASN A 74 -17.68 16.66 13.62
N LYS A 75 -18.76 16.83 12.85
CA LYS A 75 -19.20 15.81 11.86
C LYS A 75 -18.18 15.58 10.74
N ALA A 76 -17.36 16.57 10.42
CA ALA A 76 -16.44 16.55 9.30
C ALA A 76 -14.97 16.36 9.70
N THR A 77 -14.62 16.47 10.99
CA THR A 77 -13.22 16.49 11.43
C THR A 77 -13.00 15.57 12.64
N ALA A 78 -12.04 14.69 12.52
CA ALA A 78 -11.66 13.76 13.58
C ALA A 78 -10.14 13.55 13.67
N VAL A 79 -9.66 13.16 14.86
CA VAL A 79 -8.36 12.52 15.04
C VAL A 79 -8.54 11.02 14.80
N VAL A 80 -7.70 10.45 13.96
CA VAL A 80 -7.78 9.04 13.57
C VAL A 80 -6.43 8.40 13.81
N GLY A 81 -6.43 7.22 14.40
CA GLY A 81 -5.30 6.31 14.43
C GLY A 81 -5.47 5.25 13.34
N SER A 82 -4.41 4.92 12.63
CA SER A 82 -4.42 3.76 11.75
C SER A 82 -3.18 2.89 11.94
N TYR A 83 -3.34 1.63 11.58
CA TYR A 83 -2.26 0.66 11.59
C TYR A 83 -2.34 -0.18 10.31
N THR A 84 -1.22 -0.26 9.59
CA THR A 84 -1.07 -1.16 8.45
C THR A 84 0.14 -2.05 8.67
N GLN A 85 -0.04 -3.34 8.42
CA GLN A 85 1.04 -4.32 8.39
C GLN A 85 1.09 -4.95 7.01
N LYS A 86 2.27 -4.97 6.38
CA LYS A 86 2.54 -5.71 5.15
C LYS A 86 3.65 -6.72 5.41
N SER A 87 3.42 -7.98 5.04
CA SER A 87 4.37 -9.05 5.28
C SER A 87 4.63 -9.86 4.02
N LEU A 88 5.88 -10.28 3.86
CA LEU A 88 6.35 -11.26 2.88
C LEU A 88 6.79 -12.52 3.63
N TRP A 89 6.20 -13.64 3.31
CA TRP A 89 6.35 -14.89 4.03
C TRP A 89 6.86 -16.00 3.09
N GLN A 90 8.00 -16.57 3.40
CA GLN A 90 8.61 -17.71 2.72
C GLN A 90 7.87 -19.03 3.05
N LEU A 91 6.52 -19.04 2.94
CA LEU A 91 5.66 -20.13 3.42
C LEU A 91 6.08 -21.52 2.92
N ALA A 92 6.52 -21.62 1.67
CA ALA A 92 6.91 -22.89 1.04
C ALA A 92 8.39 -23.28 1.30
N ASN A 93 9.18 -22.41 1.95
CA ASN A 93 10.60 -22.61 2.18
C ASN A 93 10.87 -23.33 3.51
N SER A 94 10.67 -24.66 3.50
CA SER A 94 10.88 -25.50 4.68
C SER A 94 12.35 -25.63 5.10
N ASP A 95 13.28 -25.40 4.19
CA ASP A 95 14.72 -25.56 4.43
C ASP A 95 15.24 -24.56 5.47
N ILE A 96 14.61 -23.40 5.55
CA ILE A 96 14.89 -22.35 6.54
C ILE A 96 13.72 -22.12 7.51
N SER A 97 12.85 -23.15 7.70
CA SER A 97 11.72 -23.09 8.65
C SER A 97 10.64 -22.07 8.32
N SER A 98 10.39 -21.82 7.03
CA SER A 98 9.31 -20.96 6.53
C SER A 98 9.21 -19.58 7.24
N PRO A 99 10.26 -18.74 7.25
CA PRO A 99 10.26 -17.50 8.01
C PRO A 99 9.44 -16.39 7.32
N PHE A 100 9.02 -15.40 8.10
CA PHE A 100 8.70 -14.10 7.54
C PHE A 100 10.00 -13.43 7.08
N ARG A 101 10.14 -13.21 5.76
CA ARG A 101 11.30 -12.51 5.20
C ARG A 101 11.28 -11.05 5.61
N GLU A 102 10.14 -10.40 5.46
CA GLU A 102 9.97 -9.01 5.83
C GLU A 102 8.58 -8.76 6.40
N THR A 103 8.49 -7.83 7.34
CA THR A 103 7.23 -7.27 7.82
C THR A 103 7.40 -5.79 8.06
N ASN A 104 6.59 -4.96 7.42
CA ASN A 104 6.58 -3.53 7.64
C ASN A 104 5.36 -3.15 8.49
N TYR A 105 5.61 -2.47 9.59
CA TYR A 105 4.64 -1.95 10.54
C TYR A 105 4.49 -0.45 10.33
N LYS A 106 3.26 0.02 10.08
CA LYS A 106 2.96 1.41 9.71
C LYS A 106 1.88 2.01 10.62
N PRO A 107 2.17 2.31 11.90
CA PRO A 107 1.26 3.10 12.71
C PRO A 107 1.23 4.56 12.25
N GLN A 108 0.03 5.16 12.29
CA GLN A 108 -0.19 6.56 11.91
C GLN A 108 -1.15 7.23 12.89
N LEU A 109 -0.95 8.53 13.09
CA LEU A 109 -1.88 9.40 13.79
C LEU A 109 -2.08 10.66 12.97
N PHE A 110 -3.34 11.00 12.66
CA PHE A 110 -3.63 12.12 11.78
C PHE A 110 -4.97 12.79 12.11
N ILE A 111 -5.11 14.02 11.67
CA ILE A 111 -6.40 14.70 11.59
C ILE A 111 -6.94 14.46 10.19
N ALA A 112 -8.15 13.92 10.11
CA ALA A 112 -8.91 13.76 8.88
C ALA A 112 -10.02 14.80 8.83
N HIS A 113 -10.21 15.41 7.65
CA HIS A 113 -11.24 16.39 7.39
C HIS A 113 -12.00 16.06 6.09
N GLN A 114 -13.32 15.90 6.20
CA GLN A 114 -14.21 15.79 5.05
C GLN A 114 -14.54 17.17 4.51
N SER A 115 -14.21 17.41 3.26
CA SER A 115 -14.35 18.68 2.56
C SER A 115 -15.46 18.61 1.50
N ASN A 116 -16.03 19.74 1.16
CA ASN A 116 -16.96 19.88 0.03
C ASN A 116 -16.26 20.39 -1.25
N MET A 117 -14.94 20.34 -1.32
CA MET A 117 -14.21 20.75 -2.53
C MET A 117 -14.48 19.79 -3.70
N LEU A 118 -14.58 20.35 -4.90
CA LEU A 118 -14.91 19.57 -6.11
C LEU A 118 -13.82 18.56 -6.50
N ILE A 119 -12.54 18.88 -6.24
CA ILE A 119 -11.40 18.05 -6.66
C ILE A 119 -11.06 17.04 -5.59
N PHE A 120 -11.01 17.45 -4.31
CA PHE A 120 -10.70 16.60 -3.17
C PHE A 120 -11.76 16.78 -2.09
N ASN A 121 -12.31 15.68 -1.59
CA ASN A 121 -13.32 15.71 -0.55
C ASN A 121 -12.87 15.11 0.78
N HIS A 122 -11.62 14.62 0.84
CA HIS A 122 -11.00 14.10 2.04
C HIS A 122 -9.56 14.63 2.14
N LEU A 123 -9.22 15.19 3.29
CA LEU A 123 -7.90 15.75 3.58
C LEU A 123 -7.37 15.11 4.86
N GLU A 124 -6.08 14.80 4.88
CA GLU A 124 -5.39 14.31 6.07
C GLU A 124 -4.12 15.12 6.31
N ALA A 125 -3.80 15.32 7.59
CA ALA A 125 -2.51 15.85 8.03
C ALA A 125 -2.04 15.07 9.26
N GLY A 126 -0.86 14.48 9.22
CA GLY A 126 -0.47 13.58 10.29
C GLY A 126 0.99 13.16 10.28
N TYR A 127 1.25 12.23 11.19
CA TYR A 127 2.54 11.58 11.39
C TYR A 127 2.40 10.09 11.08
N LYS A 128 3.38 9.53 10.39
CA LYS A 128 3.48 8.14 10.03
C LYS A 128 4.85 7.61 10.39
N HIS A 129 4.90 6.61 11.26
CA HIS A 129 6.07 5.76 11.45
C HIS A 129 6.00 4.55 10.54
N GLU A 130 7.14 4.11 10.02
CA GLU A 130 7.25 2.84 9.34
C GLU A 130 8.55 2.16 9.72
N SER A 131 8.46 0.90 10.19
CA SER A 131 9.63 0.11 10.59
C SER A 131 9.40 -1.36 10.27
N ASN A 132 10.50 -2.11 10.14
CA ASN A 132 10.42 -3.56 9.92
C ASN A 132 10.60 -4.40 11.19
N GLY A 133 10.83 -3.78 12.34
CA GLY A 133 10.98 -4.47 13.61
C GLY A 133 12.20 -5.39 13.69
N ARG A 134 13.12 -5.27 12.75
CA ARG A 134 14.38 -6.00 12.75
C ARG A 134 15.44 -5.30 13.59
N SER A 135 16.55 -5.97 13.83
CA SER A 135 17.72 -5.43 14.53
C SER A 135 18.97 -5.46 13.66
N SER A 136 19.98 -4.72 14.07
CA SER A 136 21.30 -4.72 13.42
C SER A 136 21.23 -4.34 11.93
N ALA A 137 21.96 -5.06 11.07
CA ALA A 137 22.07 -4.76 9.65
C ALA A 137 20.75 -4.85 8.85
N LEU A 138 19.75 -5.57 9.37
CA LEU A 138 18.42 -5.69 8.76
C LEU A 138 17.41 -4.64 9.24
N SER A 139 17.76 -3.83 10.25
CA SER A 139 16.88 -2.79 10.78
C SER A 139 16.63 -1.71 9.73
N ARG A 140 15.37 -1.36 9.51
CA ARG A 140 14.95 -0.25 8.66
C ARG A 140 13.80 0.46 9.33
N SER A 141 13.88 1.78 9.40
CA SER A 141 12.79 2.62 9.89
C SER A 141 12.87 4.04 9.36
N TRP A 142 11.76 4.71 9.27
CA TRP A 142 11.64 6.13 8.98
C TRP A 142 10.34 6.73 9.46
N ASP A 143 10.39 8.01 9.70
CA ASP A 143 9.29 8.82 10.18
C ASP A 143 8.94 9.92 9.20
N ARG A 144 7.66 10.19 9.02
CA ARG A 144 7.18 11.20 8.06
C ARG A 144 6.08 12.06 8.67
N LEU A 145 6.18 13.35 8.45
CA LEU A 145 5.02 14.24 8.50
C LEU A 145 4.41 14.28 7.12
N TYR A 146 3.11 14.10 7.01
CA TYR A 146 2.44 14.01 5.71
C TYR A 146 1.15 14.83 5.63
N LEU A 147 0.81 15.18 4.40
CA LEU A 147 -0.46 15.71 3.97
C LEU A 147 -1.03 14.79 2.89
N ALA A 148 -2.31 14.50 2.95
CA ALA A 148 -3.03 13.78 1.91
C ALA A 148 -4.24 14.57 1.44
N ALA A 149 -4.48 14.54 0.14
CA ALA A 149 -5.67 15.10 -0.49
C ALA A 149 -6.25 14.04 -1.43
N GLU A 150 -7.52 13.65 -1.17
CA GLU A 150 -8.13 12.50 -1.81
C GLU A 150 -9.55 12.82 -2.28
N ARG A 151 -9.95 12.21 -3.39
CA ARG A 151 -11.35 12.10 -3.84
C ARG A 151 -11.83 10.68 -3.56
N LEU A 152 -12.78 10.53 -2.65
CA LEU A 152 -13.26 9.23 -2.13
C LEU A 152 -14.76 8.99 -2.41
N ASP A 153 -15.24 9.47 -3.54
CA ASP A 153 -16.64 9.28 -3.94
C ASP A 153 -16.74 9.01 -5.45
N GLY A 154 -17.82 8.35 -5.84
CA GLY A 154 -18.06 8.03 -7.25
C GLY A 154 -17.26 6.82 -7.77
N PRO A 155 -17.30 6.57 -9.07
CA PRO A 155 -16.65 5.42 -9.69
C PRO A 155 -15.14 5.57 -9.84
N LEU A 156 -14.60 6.77 -9.70
CA LEU A 156 -13.16 7.07 -9.75
C LEU A 156 -12.74 7.74 -8.44
N GLU A 157 -11.97 7.03 -7.65
CA GLU A 157 -11.27 7.57 -6.49
C GLU A 157 -9.80 7.82 -6.86
N TYR A 158 -9.22 8.87 -6.30
CA TYR A 158 -7.82 9.20 -6.50
C TYR A 158 -7.30 10.08 -5.37
N GLY A 159 -5.99 10.12 -5.22
CA GLY A 159 -5.35 10.94 -4.21
C GLY A 159 -3.87 11.17 -4.45
N VAL A 160 -3.36 12.15 -3.73
CA VAL A 160 -1.95 12.46 -3.61
C VAL A 160 -1.59 12.54 -2.13
N HIS A 161 -0.51 11.86 -1.77
CA HIS A 161 0.13 11.97 -0.46
C HIS A 161 1.47 12.67 -0.65
N LEU A 162 1.74 13.66 0.17
CA LEU A 162 3.00 14.42 0.19
C LEU A 162 3.60 14.28 1.58
N TRP A 163 4.91 14.12 1.68
CA TRP A 163 5.55 14.01 2.99
C TRP A 163 6.92 14.66 3.04
N SER A 164 7.38 14.87 4.25
CA SER A 164 8.74 15.19 4.58
C SER A 164 9.23 14.17 5.61
N VAL A 165 10.43 13.65 5.41
CA VAL A 165 11.08 12.76 6.37
C VAL A 165 11.48 13.58 7.58
N VAL A 166 11.29 13.02 8.78
CA VAL A 166 11.63 13.64 10.07
C VAL A 166 12.29 12.60 10.96
N GLY A 167 13.08 13.07 11.93
CA GLY A 167 13.75 12.16 12.87
C GLY A 167 15.02 11.52 12.30
N ASP A 168 15.37 10.35 12.84
CA ASP A 168 16.60 9.63 12.51
C ASP A 168 16.38 8.63 11.39
N THR A 169 17.23 8.68 10.37
CA THR A 169 17.27 7.74 9.25
C THR A 169 18.58 6.94 9.20
N SER A 170 19.29 6.83 10.33
CA SER A 170 20.61 6.19 10.38
C SER A 170 20.64 4.75 9.87
N GLU A 171 19.51 4.05 9.91
CA GLU A 171 19.34 2.67 9.44
C GLU A 171 19.13 2.55 7.92
N ASN A 172 18.78 3.66 7.25
CA ASN A 172 18.50 3.76 5.82
C ASN A 172 18.70 5.21 5.34
N ARG A 173 19.93 5.72 5.42
CA ARG A 173 20.29 7.14 5.24
C ARG A 173 19.96 7.69 3.87
N ASP A 174 19.94 6.84 2.87
CA ASP A 174 19.71 7.15 1.46
C ASP A 174 18.28 6.80 0.98
N ILE A 175 17.35 6.57 1.93
CA ILE A 175 15.97 6.19 1.58
C ILE A 175 15.29 7.25 0.70
N GLU A 176 15.62 8.53 0.87
CA GLU A 176 15.08 9.64 0.09
C GLU A 176 15.64 9.67 -1.35
N ASP A 177 16.73 8.97 -1.65
CA ASP A 177 17.25 8.79 -3.02
C ASP A 177 16.38 7.81 -3.83
N TYR A 178 15.64 6.92 -3.15
CA TYR A 178 14.79 5.89 -3.75
C TYR A 178 13.32 6.25 -3.75
N TYR A 179 12.84 6.91 -2.70
CA TYR A 179 11.46 7.37 -2.61
C TYR A 179 11.34 8.83 -3.03
N ALA A 180 10.32 9.15 -3.82
CA ALA A 180 9.89 10.54 -4.00
C ALA A 180 9.22 11.04 -2.70
N PRO A 181 9.17 12.36 -2.46
CA PRO A 181 8.43 12.93 -1.34
C PRO A 181 6.91 12.92 -1.56
N TYR A 182 6.42 12.08 -2.46
CA TYR A 182 5.00 11.95 -2.78
C TYR A 182 4.66 10.56 -3.31
N GLU A 183 3.38 10.18 -3.20
CA GLU A 183 2.74 9.05 -3.88
C GLU A 183 1.41 9.51 -4.48
N ILE A 184 1.11 9.03 -5.69
CA ILE A 184 -0.18 9.23 -6.36
C ILE A 184 -0.86 7.87 -6.45
N TRP A 185 -2.17 7.83 -6.22
CA TRP A 185 -2.94 6.61 -6.35
C TRP A 185 -4.30 6.83 -7.00
N THR A 186 -4.88 5.77 -7.54
CA THR A 186 -6.23 5.77 -8.12
C THR A 186 -6.91 4.41 -7.96
N LYS A 187 -8.25 4.43 -7.86
CA LYS A 187 -9.12 3.25 -7.95
C LYS A 187 -10.28 3.57 -8.88
N LEU A 188 -10.52 2.68 -9.84
CA LEU A 188 -11.66 2.77 -10.75
C LEU A 188 -12.60 1.60 -10.51
N TYR A 189 -13.81 1.92 -10.05
CA TYR A 189 -14.86 0.94 -9.79
C TYR A 189 -15.72 0.73 -11.03
N SER A 190 -15.98 -0.53 -11.38
CA SER A 190 -16.84 -0.93 -12.48
C SER A 190 -17.72 -2.11 -12.07
N ALA A 191 -18.71 -2.46 -12.89
CA ALA A 191 -19.52 -3.66 -12.66
C ALA A 191 -18.69 -4.97 -12.73
N ALA A 192 -17.55 -4.97 -13.43
CA ALA A 192 -16.69 -6.14 -13.58
C ALA A 192 -15.66 -6.29 -12.45
N GLY A 193 -15.37 -5.21 -11.72
CA GLY A 193 -14.36 -5.22 -10.66
C GLY A 193 -13.76 -3.84 -10.41
N ILE A 194 -12.63 -3.83 -9.67
CA ILE A 194 -11.92 -2.63 -9.27
C ILE A 194 -10.51 -2.67 -9.86
N PHE A 195 -10.17 -1.69 -10.68
CA PHE A 195 -8.80 -1.41 -11.06
C PHE A 195 -8.18 -0.46 -10.01
N ASN A 196 -6.95 -0.72 -9.59
CA ASN A 196 -6.18 0.20 -8.76
C ASN A 196 -4.75 0.35 -9.29
N ALA A 197 -4.21 1.55 -9.09
CA ALA A 197 -2.82 1.84 -9.36
C ALA A 197 -2.30 2.83 -8.31
N ARG A 198 -1.02 2.71 -7.94
CA ARG A 198 -0.30 3.69 -7.16
C ARG A 198 1.16 3.71 -7.56
N GLY A 199 1.83 4.82 -7.32
CA GLY A 199 3.23 4.91 -7.62
C GLY A 199 3.82 6.28 -7.25
N PHE A 200 5.14 6.30 -7.28
CA PHE A 200 5.96 7.47 -7.07
C PHE A 200 7.16 7.45 -8.04
N TYR A 201 7.74 8.60 -8.29
CA TYR A 201 8.96 8.68 -9.09
C TYR A 201 9.84 9.84 -8.60
N ASN A 202 11.03 9.51 -8.14
CA ASN A 202 12.06 10.46 -7.77
C ASN A 202 12.82 10.91 -9.04
N TRP A 203 12.57 12.14 -9.46
CA TRP A 203 13.13 12.69 -10.70
C TRP A 203 14.64 12.98 -10.57
N ASP A 204 15.12 13.29 -9.37
CA ASP A 204 16.51 13.66 -9.14
C ASP A 204 17.42 12.41 -9.29
N ASP A 205 16.96 11.26 -8.80
CA ASP A 205 17.71 10.01 -8.84
C ASP A 205 17.24 9.03 -9.91
N SER A 206 16.19 9.40 -10.67
CA SER A 206 15.58 8.55 -11.72
C SER A 206 15.13 7.18 -11.19
N ARG A 207 14.56 7.14 -9.99
CA ARG A 207 14.09 5.93 -9.29
C ARG A 207 12.62 6.05 -8.95
N GLY A 208 11.94 4.94 -8.84
CA GLY A 208 10.53 4.93 -8.49
C GLY A 208 9.96 3.54 -8.37
N GLY A 209 8.70 3.49 -7.98
CA GLY A 209 7.94 2.24 -7.87
C GLY A 209 6.51 2.43 -8.34
N VAL A 210 5.96 1.42 -8.97
CA VAL A 210 4.58 1.38 -9.42
C VAL A 210 3.92 0.05 -9.07
N GLU A 211 2.73 0.12 -8.51
CA GLU A 211 1.87 -1.02 -8.25
C GLU A 211 0.58 -0.86 -9.03
N VAL A 212 0.18 -1.91 -9.72
CA VAL A 212 -1.12 -2.00 -10.40
C VAL A 212 -1.84 -3.25 -9.94
N GLY A 213 -3.16 -3.18 -9.88
CA GLY A 213 -3.96 -4.33 -9.48
C GLY A 213 -5.35 -4.33 -10.07
N TYR A 214 -5.93 -5.51 -10.13
CA TYR A 214 -7.32 -5.69 -10.51
C TYR A 214 -8.01 -6.68 -9.59
N THR A 215 -9.19 -6.29 -9.08
CA THR A 215 -10.03 -7.12 -8.21
C THR A 215 -11.28 -7.52 -8.95
N PHE A 216 -11.46 -8.81 -9.22
CA PHE A 216 -12.71 -9.39 -9.70
C PHE A 216 -13.63 -9.66 -8.52
N TYR A 217 -14.87 -9.22 -8.56
CA TYR A 217 -15.83 -9.51 -7.49
C TYR A 217 -16.15 -11.01 -7.44
N PHE A 218 -15.87 -11.64 -6.30
CA PHE A 218 -16.32 -12.99 -6.02
C PHE A 218 -17.65 -12.97 -5.26
N ASN A 219 -17.77 -12.07 -4.29
CA ASN A 219 -19.00 -11.72 -3.60
C ASN A 219 -18.87 -10.28 -3.05
N ASP A 220 -19.84 -9.81 -2.24
CA ASP A 220 -19.86 -8.45 -1.68
C ASP A 220 -18.72 -8.17 -0.70
N LEU A 221 -18.07 -9.19 -0.15
CA LEU A 221 -17.01 -9.06 0.85
C LEU A 221 -15.62 -9.35 0.28
N ILE A 222 -15.50 -10.32 -0.62
CA ILE A 222 -14.22 -10.86 -1.10
C ILE A 222 -14.15 -10.77 -2.62
N GLY A 223 -13.01 -10.33 -3.13
CA GLY A 223 -12.65 -10.39 -4.55
C GLY A 223 -11.41 -11.24 -4.80
N ILE A 224 -11.30 -11.77 -6.01
CA ILE A 224 -10.05 -12.34 -6.54
C ILE A 224 -9.18 -11.18 -6.97
N TYR A 225 -7.99 -11.05 -6.43
CA TYR A 225 -7.10 -9.93 -6.65
C TYR A 225 -5.82 -10.37 -7.35
N ILE A 226 -5.47 -9.68 -8.42
CA ILE A 226 -4.21 -9.82 -9.14
C ILE A 226 -3.45 -8.51 -8.95
N GLN A 227 -2.16 -8.59 -8.64
CA GLN A 227 -1.30 -7.45 -8.41
C GLN A 227 0.02 -7.62 -9.15
N ALA A 228 0.55 -6.53 -9.67
CA ALA A 228 1.91 -6.44 -10.18
C ALA A 228 2.58 -5.20 -9.55
N TYR A 229 3.84 -5.37 -9.16
CA TYR A 229 4.74 -4.31 -8.71
C TYR A 229 5.99 -4.28 -9.57
N HIS A 230 6.51 -3.09 -9.84
CA HIS A 230 7.81 -2.90 -10.48
C HIS A 230 8.51 -1.67 -9.92
N GLY A 231 9.81 -1.80 -9.64
CA GLY A 231 10.66 -0.71 -9.19
C GLY A 231 11.20 -0.91 -7.78
N TYR A 232 11.53 0.21 -7.15
CA TYR A 232 12.10 0.33 -5.81
C TYR A 232 11.03 0.51 -4.74
N GLY A 233 11.31 0.16 -3.49
CA GLY A 233 10.45 0.53 -2.37
C GLY A 233 9.19 -0.30 -2.20
N GLU A 234 9.15 -1.54 -2.65
CA GLU A 234 8.02 -2.42 -2.35
C GLU A 234 7.88 -2.67 -0.85
N THR A 235 9.01 -2.86 -0.16
CA THR A 235 9.11 -3.00 1.30
C THR A 235 10.32 -2.23 1.82
N LEU A 236 10.42 -2.08 3.15
CA LEU A 236 11.54 -1.33 3.74
C LEU A 236 12.89 -2.01 3.54
N ILE A 237 12.97 -3.33 3.62
CA ILE A 237 14.24 -4.02 3.37
C ILE A 237 14.65 -3.97 1.89
N ASP A 238 13.66 -3.83 1.00
CA ASP A 238 13.85 -3.76 -0.45
C ASP A 238 13.75 -2.31 -0.96
N TYR A 239 13.94 -1.29 -0.11
CA TYR A 239 13.76 0.10 -0.53
C TYR A 239 14.72 0.51 -1.66
N ASP A 240 15.92 -0.03 -1.65
CA ASP A 240 17.01 0.18 -2.59
C ASP A 240 17.16 -0.93 -3.65
N HIS A 241 16.26 -1.93 -3.63
CA HIS A 241 16.28 -3.07 -4.54
C HIS A 241 15.19 -2.94 -5.62
N ASN A 242 15.61 -2.98 -6.89
CA ASN A 242 14.68 -2.95 -8.03
C ASN A 242 14.19 -4.35 -8.36
N GLN A 243 12.90 -4.57 -8.25
CA GLN A 243 12.31 -5.87 -8.52
C GLN A 243 11.00 -5.77 -9.30
N THR A 244 10.62 -6.89 -9.91
CA THR A 244 9.27 -7.10 -10.45
C THR A 244 8.61 -8.23 -9.71
N ARG A 245 7.46 -7.95 -9.09
CA ARG A 245 6.66 -8.95 -8.38
C ARG A 245 5.27 -9.02 -8.97
N ILE A 246 4.79 -10.23 -9.21
CA ILE A 246 3.40 -10.49 -9.60
C ILE A 246 2.75 -11.39 -8.56
N GLY A 247 1.45 -11.23 -8.35
CA GLY A 247 0.74 -12.04 -7.36
C GLY A 247 -0.74 -12.18 -7.68
N ALA A 248 -1.33 -13.23 -7.14
CA ALA A 248 -2.77 -13.48 -7.20
C ALA A 248 -3.26 -14.07 -5.88
N GLY A 249 -4.50 -13.76 -5.52
CA GLY A 249 -5.12 -14.25 -4.29
C GLY A 249 -6.43 -13.56 -3.99
N PHE A 250 -6.65 -13.17 -2.75
CA PHE A 250 -7.90 -12.61 -2.27
C PHE A 250 -7.71 -11.24 -1.66
N LYS A 251 -8.72 -10.38 -1.84
CA LYS A 251 -8.80 -9.05 -1.26
C LYS A 251 -10.17 -8.82 -0.66
N LEU A 252 -10.22 -8.16 0.50
CA LEU A 252 -11.47 -7.66 1.04
C LEU A 252 -11.92 -6.45 0.22
N VAL A 253 -13.12 -6.55 -0.32
CA VAL A 253 -13.73 -5.49 -1.14
C VAL A 253 -14.46 -4.49 -0.28
N ARG A 254 -15.00 -4.97 0.85
CA ARG A 254 -15.84 -4.20 1.77
C ARG A 254 -15.56 -4.64 3.21
N TRP A 255 -15.17 -3.68 4.03
CA TRP A 255 -15.01 -3.88 5.47
C TRP A 255 -15.05 -2.56 6.23
#